data_d2b527b7f51e62939acdaf613d1ef65e
#
_entry.id   d2b527b7f51e62939acdaf613d1ef65e
#
_cell.length_a   1.000
_cell.length_b   1.000
_cell.length_c   1.000
_cell.angle_alpha   90.00
_cell.angle_beta   90.00
_cell.angle_gamma   90.00
#
_symmetry.space_group_name_H-M   'P 1'
#
loop_
_entity.id
_entity.type
_entity.pdbx_description
1 polymer ?
#
loop_
_entity_poly.entity_id
_entity_poly.type
_entity_poly.pdbx_seq_one_letter_code
_entity_poly.pdbx_strand_id
1 'polypeptide(L)'
;MKPRILVTGGAGYIGAHACKALAKAGYVPVCFDNLSTGWKMAAKFGPVENGDLLDRACLDRVFAEHAPVAVLHFAAASDVGESMRDPGKYWRNNVSGSLNLIEATVASGCHDFVFSSTCATYGEQDGVTLDESCVQAPINAYGASKRAIEDMLRDFSACYALNHVIFRYFNVAGADPEGEIGEWHDPETHLIPLMLQAIQGKRAALTVHGTDYATPDGTCIRDYVHVCDLVDAHILGLKWLEAGKGNRVFNLGTGTGFSVRQVIEHSAIVTNRAVPVTDGPRRPGDATALVSGSTRAEAELGWSPKRSTLDVMIADAWRWHQSKGYGE
;
A
#
# COMPACT_ATOMS: atom_id res chain seq x y z
N MET A 1 -14.75 -19.16 18.33
CA MET A 1 -15.07 -17.91 17.57
C MET A 1 -14.01 -17.73 16.51
N LYS A 2 -14.33 -17.12 15.36
CA LYS A 2 -13.30 -16.77 14.36
C LYS A 2 -12.37 -15.69 14.93
N PRO A 3 -11.03 -15.78 14.71
CA PRO A 3 -10.11 -14.76 15.20
C PRO A 3 -10.37 -13.42 14.53
N ARG A 4 -10.29 -12.33 15.30
CA ARG A 4 -10.45 -10.96 14.82
C ARG A 4 -9.11 -10.35 14.50
N ILE A 5 -9.02 -9.64 13.39
CA ILE A 5 -7.82 -8.93 12.95
C ILE A 5 -8.16 -7.44 12.83
N LEU A 6 -7.45 -6.59 13.54
CA LEU A 6 -7.60 -5.14 13.40
C LEU A 6 -6.92 -4.69 12.10
N VAL A 7 -7.66 -4.04 11.22
CA VAL A 7 -7.17 -3.53 9.94
C VAL A 7 -7.28 -2.01 9.95
N THR A 8 -6.18 -1.31 10.23
CA THR A 8 -6.17 0.16 10.19
C THR A 8 -6.02 0.64 8.75
N GLY A 9 -6.73 1.70 8.38
CA GLY A 9 -6.86 2.10 6.97
C GLY A 9 -7.76 1.14 6.18
N GLY A 10 -8.65 0.42 6.89
CA GLY A 10 -9.48 -0.64 6.32
C GLY A 10 -10.57 -0.16 5.34
N ALA A 11 -10.85 1.14 5.28
CA ALA A 11 -11.73 1.76 4.30
C ALA A 11 -10.98 2.35 3.08
N GLY A 12 -9.64 2.33 3.09
CA GLY A 12 -8.79 2.72 1.98
C GLY A 12 -8.65 1.61 0.93
N TYR A 13 -7.97 1.91 -0.18
CA TYR A 13 -7.80 1.01 -1.31
C TYR A 13 -7.24 -0.37 -0.89
N ILE A 14 -6.02 -0.41 -0.34
CA ILE A 14 -5.36 -1.68 0.02
C ILE A 14 -6.06 -2.33 1.23
N GLY A 15 -6.41 -1.54 2.24
CA GLY A 15 -7.05 -2.04 3.47
C GLY A 15 -8.39 -2.71 3.23
N ALA A 16 -9.23 -2.19 2.32
CA ALA A 16 -10.50 -2.82 1.97
C ALA A 16 -10.31 -4.18 1.27
N HIS A 17 -9.31 -4.28 0.38
CA HIS A 17 -8.94 -5.56 -0.23
C HIS A 17 -8.39 -6.55 0.82
N ALA A 18 -7.61 -6.07 1.79
CA ALA A 18 -7.14 -6.90 2.92
C ALA A 18 -8.31 -7.39 3.77
N CYS A 19 -9.31 -6.54 4.08
CA CYS A 19 -10.52 -6.95 4.78
C CYS A 19 -11.27 -8.05 4.01
N LYS A 20 -11.43 -7.92 2.68
CA LYS A 20 -12.05 -8.96 1.84
C LYS A 20 -11.27 -10.27 1.88
N ALA A 21 -9.94 -10.21 1.74
CA ALA A 21 -9.06 -11.38 1.77
C ALA A 21 -9.08 -12.08 3.14
N LEU A 22 -9.03 -11.34 4.25
CA LEU A 22 -9.16 -11.87 5.60
C LEU A 22 -10.49 -12.60 5.81
N ALA A 23 -11.60 -11.99 5.38
CA ALA A 23 -12.93 -12.61 5.48
C ALA A 23 -12.99 -13.94 4.70
N LYS A 24 -12.42 -13.96 3.47
CA LYS A 24 -12.30 -15.19 2.65
C LYS A 24 -11.39 -16.25 3.31
N ALA A 25 -10.35 -15.80 4.03
CA ALA A 25 -9.42 -16.68 4.75
C ALA A 25 -9.98 -17.19 6.11
N GLY A 26 -11.19 -16.78 6.50
CA GLY A 26 -11.86 -17.26 7.71
C GLY A 26 -11.67 -16.40 8.96
N TYR A 27 -11.02 -15.25 8.86
CA TYR A 27 -10.91 -14.25 9.92
C TYR A 27 -12.12 -13.31 9.96
N VAL A 28 -12.20 -12.51 11.02
CA VAL A 28 -13.12 -11.37 11.10
C VAL A 28 -12.29 -10.08 11.04
N PRO A 29 -12.23 -9.39 9.89
CA PRO A 29 -11.54 -8.12 9.82
C PRO A 29 -12.33 -7.05 10.58
N VAL A 30 -11.68 -6.33 11.49
CA VAL A 30 -12.23 -5.13 12.15
C VAL A 30 -11.61 -3.93 11.43
N CYS A 31 -12.39 -3.27 10.61
CA CYS A 31 -11.96 -2.08 9.87
C CYS A 31 -11.88 -0.89 10.82
N PHE A 32 -10.68 -0.32 11.00
CA PHE A 32 -10.47 0.93 11.74
C PHE A 32 -9.99 2.01 10.77
N ASP A 33 -10.76 3.11 10.65
CA ASP A 33 -10.48 4.15 9.67
C ASP A 33 -11.10 5.48 10.12
N ASN A 34 -10.42 6.60 9.89
CA ASN A 34 -10.95 7.93 10.17
C ASN A 34 -11.74 8.52 8.99
N LEU A 35 -11.80 7.79 7.88
CA LEU A 35 -12.50 8.15 6.64
C LEU A 35 -12.01 9.47 6.00
N SER A 36 -10.77 9.88 6.30
CA SER A 36 -10.19 11.11 5.72
C SER A 36 -9.91 10.97 4.21
N THR A 37 -9.57 9.77 3.76
CA THR A 37 -9.34 9.42 2.34
C THR A 37 -10.01 8.09 1.97
N GLY A 38 -10.41 7.31 2.97
CA GLY A 38 -11.12 6.05 2.82
C GLY A 38 -12.62 6.24 2.57
N TRP A 39 -13.25 5.25 1.98
CA TRP A 39 -14.67 5.27 1.66
C TRP A 39 -15.45 4.28 2.54
N LYS A 40 -16.44 4.79 3.28
CA LYS A 40 -17.29 3.94 4.15
C LYS A 40 -17.89 2.75 3.38
N MET A 41 -18.20 2.92 2.10
CA MET A 41 -18.74 1.85 1.25
C MET A 41 -17.74 0.74 0.95
N ALA A 42 -16.43 0.99 1.08
CA ALA A 42 -15.39 -0.03 0.94
C ALA A 42 -15.28 -0.92 2.20
N ALA A 43 -15.66 -0.40 3.37
CA ALA A 43 -15.56 -1.07 4.66
C ALA A 43 -16.77 -1.98 4.93
N LYS A 44 -16.96 -3.03 4.13
CA LYS A 44 -18.19 -3.88 4.14
C LYS A 44 -17.94 -5.35 4.51
N PHE A 45 -16.69 -5.74 4.82
CA PHE A 45 -16.34 -7.14 5.04
C PHE A 45 -16.26 -7.57 6.52
N GLY A 46 -16.56 -6.65 7.45
CA GLY A 46 -16.55 -6.89 8.89
C GLY A 46 -17.04 -5.67 9.69
N PRO A 47 -16.91 -5.68 11.02
CA PRO A 47 -17.19 -4.51 11.86
C PRO A 47 -16.37 -3.29 11.42
N VAL A 48 -16.97 -2.10 11.56
CA VAL A 48 -16.35 -0.82 11.18
C VAL A 48 -16.27 0.07 12.40
N GLU A 49 -15.06 0.47 12.76
CA GLU A 49 -14.74 1.42 13.80
C GLU A 49 -14.25 2.73 13.16
N ASN A 50 -15.02 3.80 13.34
CA ASN A 50 -14.58 5.12 12.92
C ASN A 50 -13.71 5.73 14.03
N GLY A 51 -12.41 5.91 13.75
CA GLY A 51 -11.46 6.43 14.72
C GLY A 51 -10.17 6.89 14.08
N ASP A 52 -9.43 7.73 14.80
CA ASP A 52 -8.14 8.25 14.37
C ASP A 52 -7.01 7.60 15.18
N LEU A 53 -5.89 7.28 14.52
CA LEU A 53 -4.69 6.74 15.18
C LEU A 53 -4.10 7.70 16.22
N LEU A 54 -4.37 9.00 16.10
CA LEU A 54 -3.94 10.00 17.07
C LEU A 54 -4.79 10.01 18.33
N ASP A 55 -5.97 9.36 18.32
CA ASP A 55 -6.82 9.18 19.49
C ASP A 55 -6.52 7.85 20.19
N ARG A 56 -5.58 7.89 21.15
CA ARG A 56 -5.20 6.71 21.93
C ARG A 56 -6.36 6.09 22.70
N ALA A 57 -7.26 6.88 23.25
CA ALA A 57 -8.40 6.36 24.01
C ALA A 57 -9.38 5.59 23.09
N CYS A 58 -9.56 6.05 21.86
CA CYS A 58 -10.33 5.32 20.86
C CYS A 58 -9.67 3.97 20.54
N LEU A 59 -8.34 3.93 20.34
CA LEU A 59 -7.62 2.68 20.11
C LEU A 59 -7.79 1.70 21.28
N ASP A 60 -7.56 2.16 22.52
CA ASP A 60 -7.70 1.32 23.72
C ASP A 60 -9.11 0.72 23.83
N ARG A 61 -10.16 1.50 23.54
CA ARG A 61 -11.55 1.02 23.47
C ARG A 61 -11.73 -0.07 22.43
N VAL A 62 -11.23 0.15 21.20
CA VAL A 62 -11.36 -0.81 20.08
C VAL A 62 -10.66 -2.13 20.41
N PHE A 63 -9.46 -2.07 20.99
CA PHE A 63 -8.75 -3.29 21.44
C PHE A 63 -9.53 -4.02 22.54
N ALA A 64 -10.11 -3.31 23.51
CA ALA A 64 -10.91 -3.92 24.59
C ALA A 64 -12.20 -4.56 24.05
N GLU A 65 -12.88 -3.92 23.10
CA GLU A 65 -14.16 -4.41 22.55
C GLU A 65 -13.98 -5.59 21.60
N HIS A 66 -12.97 -5.52 20.74
CA HIS A 66 -12.78 -6.52 19.69
C HIS A 66 -11.77 -7.61 20.04
N ALA A 67 -10.88 -7.39 20.99
CA ALA A 67 -9.79 -8.29 21.38
C ALA A 67 -9.10 -8.92 20.15
N PRO A 68 -8.55 -8.11 19.23
CA PRO A 68 -7.93 -8.65 18.02
C PRO A 68 -6.68 -9.45 18.38
N VAL A 69 -6.45 -10.54 17.64
CA VAL A 69 -5.26 -11.40 17.81
C VAL A 69 -4.06 -10.88 17.04
N ALA A 70 -4.29 -10.03 16.04
CA ALA A 70 -3.23 -9.39 15.25
C ALA A 70 -3.71 -8.05 14.66
N VAL A 71 -2.74 -7.25 14.22
CA VAL A 71 -2.94 -5.96 13.53
C VAL A 71 -2.38 -6.04 12.12
N LEU A 72 -3.15 -5.61 11.11
CA LEU A 72 -2.67 -5.26 9.78
C LEU A 72 -2.74 -3.73 9.64
N HIS A 73 -1.58 -3.08 9.49
CA HIS A 73 -1.49 -1.63 9.53
C HIS A 73 -1.25 -1.01 8.15
N PHE A 74 -2.32 -0.44 7.55
CA PHE A 74 -2.28 0.27 6.26
C PHE A 74 -2.48 1.78 6.40
N ALA A 75 -3.09 2.26 7.49
CA ALA A 75 -3.41 3.67 7.67
C ALA A 75 -2.15 4.56 7.61
N ALA A 76 -2.09 5.43 6.61
CA ALA A 76 -1.01 6.40 6.45
C ALA A 76 -1.39 7.47 5.43
N ALA A 77 -0.79 8.68 5.54
CA ALA A 77 -0.65 9.58 4.42
C ALA A 77 0.45 9.03 3.50
N SER A 78 0.20 8.94 2.17
CA SER A 78 1.05 8.20 1.23
C SER A 78 1.47 8.97 -0.02
N ASP A 79 1.03 10.22 -0.21
CA ASP A 79 1.44 11.04 -1.35
C ASP A 79 2.86 11.58 -1.16
N VAL A 80 3.80 11.09 -2.00
CA VAL A 80 5.21 11.52 -1.96
C VAL A 80 5.34 13.01 -2.21
N GLY A 81 4.60 13.56 -3.19
CA GLY A 81 4.65 14.98 -3.53
C GLY A 81 4.12 15.88 -2.40
N GLU A 82 3.03 15.46 -1.72
CA GLU A 82 2.52 16.15 -0.53
C GLU A 82 3.55 16.10 0.60
N SER A 83 4.22 14.96 0.80
CA SER A 83 5.20 14.80 1.88
C SER A 83 6.37 15.77 1.78
N MET A 84 6.70 16.23 0.57
CA MET A 84 7.74 17.26 0.33
C MET A 84 7.24 18.69 0.60
N ARG A 85 5.92 18.91 0.63
CA ARG A 85 5.32 20.23 0.91
C ARG A 85 4.86 20.39 2.36
N ASP A 86 4.34 19.30 2.96
CA ASP A 86 3.91 19.26 4.37
C ASP A 86 4.47 18.02 5.08
N PRO A 87 5.78 17.97 5.36
CA PRO A 87 6.39 16.86 6.08
C PRO A 87 5.81 16.68 7.49
N GLY A 88 5.35 17.76 8.12
CA GLY A 88 4.77 17.72 9.47
C GLY A 88 3.52 16.83 9.56
N LYS A 89 2.69 16.81 8.51
CA LYS A 89 1.55 15.91 8.40
C LYS A 89 2.00 14.43 8.49
N TYR A 90 3.06 14.08 7.77
CA TYR A 90 3.59 12.70 7.71
C TYR A 90 4.20 12.26 9.05
N TRP A 91 4.93 13.13 9.71
CA TRP A 91 5.45 12.82 11.04
C TRP A 91 4.34 12.65 12.08
N ARG A 92 3.35 13.53 12.11
CA ARG A 92 2.21 13.42 13.04
C ARG A 92 1.35 12.22 12.73
N ASN A 93 0.82 12.13 11.51
CA ASN A 93 -0.13 11.08 11.14
C ASN A 93 0.53 9.70 11.12
N ASN A 94 1.64 9.55 10.39
CA ASN A 94 2.21 8.23 10.19
C ASN A 94 3.00 7.79 11.43
N VAL A 95 3.91 8.62 11.95
CA VAL A 95 4.82 8.19 13.03
C VAL A 95 4.12 8.23 14.37
N SER A 96 3.53 9.38 14.78
CA SER A 96 2.86 9.46 16.08
C SER A 96 1.60 8.58 16.13
N GLY A 97 0.84 8.50 15.03
CA GLY A 97 -0.33 7.61 14.96
C GLY A 97 0.08 6.13 15.06
N SER A 98 1.15 5.71 14.37
CA SER A 98 1.65 4.34 14.48
C SER A 98 2.22 4.03 15.85
N LEU A 99 2.88 5.00 16.52
CA LEU A 99 3.34 4.82 17.90
C LEU A 99 2.17 4.52 18.83
N ASN A 100 1.09 5.31 18.78
CA ASN A 100 -0.11 5.05 19.57
C ASN A 100 -0.70 3.66 19.31
N LEU A 101 -0.74 3.24 18.02
CA LEU A 101 -1.25 1.91 17.65
C LEU A 101 -0.36 0.79 18.21
N ILE A 102 0.97 0.90 18.07
CA ILE A 102 1.92 -0.09 18.58
C ILE A 102 1.83 -0.21 20.10
N GLU A 103 1.75 0.91 20.81
CA GLU A 103 1.57 0.92 22.26
C GLU A 103 0.23 0.31 22.71
N ALA A 104 -0.87 0.61 21.99
CA ALA A 104 -2.17 0.02 22.26
C ALA A 104 -2.16 -1.50 21.98
N THR A 105 -1.47 -1.92 20.93
CA THR A 105 -1.29 -3.34 20.58
C THR A 105 -0.60 -4.08 21.73
N VAL A 106 0.53 -3.58 22.22
CA VAL A 106 1.28 -4.17 23.35
C VAL A 106 0.44 -4.15 24.62
N ALA A 107 -0.19 -3.02 24.94
CA ALA A 107 -1.00 -2.87 26.16
C ALA A 107 -2.20 -3.82 26.21
N SER A 108 -2.77 -4.19 25.05
CA SER A 108 -3.88 -5.14 24.95
C SER A 108 -3.48 -6.61 25.06
N GLY A 109 -2.17 -6.92 25.05
CA GLY A 109 -1.67 -8.29 24.96
C GLY A 109 -1.74 -8.89 23.56
N CYS A 110 -2.02 -8.10 22.52
CA CYS A 110 -1.85 -8.50 21.14
C CYS A 110 -0.36 -8.45 20.77
N HIS A 111 0.14 -9.49 20.11
CA HIS A 111 1.58 -9.62 19.86
C HIS A 111 1.97 -9.67 18.40
N ASP A 112 1.03 -9.79 17.46
CA ASP A 112 1.32 -9.96 16.05
C ASP A 112 0.94 -8.72 15.25
N PHE A 113 1.93 -8.19 14.49
CA PHE A 113 1.79 -6.94 13.76
C PHE A 113 2.33 -7.07 12.32
N VAL A 114 1.46 -6.90 11.34
CA VAL A 114 1.84 -6.87 9.92
C VAL A 114 1.83 -5.43 9.44
N PHE A 115 2.98 -4.92 9.02
CA PHE A 115 3.15 -3.52 8.63
C PHE A 115 3.31 -3.34 7.12
N SER A 116 2.49 -2.48 6.59
CA SER A 116 2.52 -2.01 5.21
C SER A 116 3.52 -0.86 5.08
N SER A 117 4.80 -1.21 4.80
CA SER A 117 5.89 -0.27 4.54
C SER A 117 5.98 0.07 3.04
N THR A 118 7.10 0.59 2.60
CA THR A 118 7.30 1.06 1.22
C THR A 118 8.75 0.90 0.78
N CYS A 119 8.98 0.72 -0.50
CA CYS A 119 10.31 0.79 -1.09
C CYS A 119 10.87 2.23 -1.17
N ALA A 120 10.05 3.26 -0.94
CA ALA A 120 10.54 4.63 -0.77
C ALA A 120 11.51 4.78 0.42
N THR A 121 11.57 3.81 1.33
CA THR A 121 12.57 3.75 2.40
C THR A 121 14.00 3.58 1.88
N TYR A 122 14.19 2.98 0.72
CA TYR A 122 15.52 2.77 0.14
C TYR A 122 16.11 4.06 -0.48
N GLY A 123 15.26 4.99 -0.91
CA GLY A 123 15.69 6.17 -1.66
C GLY A 123 16.13 5.81 -3.09
N GLU A 124 17.00 6.62 -3.66
CA GLU A 124 17.54 6.40 -5.00
C GLU A 124 18.80 5.53 -4.92
N GLN A 125 18.81 4.42 -5.66
CA GLN A 125 19.95 3.51 -5.78
C GLN A 125 20.14 3.15 -7.25
N ASP A 126 21.16 3.73 -7.85
CA ASP A 126 21.42 3.62 -9.28
C ASP A 126 21.68 2.18 -9.73
N GLY A 127 20.89 1.72 -10.70
CA GLY A 127 21.12 0.47 -11.42
C GLY A 127 20.97 -0.82 -10.62
N VAL A 128 20.41 -0.75 -9.41
CA VAL A 128 20.26 -1.90 -8.50
C VAL A 128 18.82 -2.37 -8.44
N THR A 129 18.60 -3.67 -8.65
CA THR A 129 17.34 -4.31 -8.23
C THR A 129 17.34 -4.36 -6.70
N LEU A 130 16.37 -3.69 -6.08
CA LEU A 130 16.33 -3.54 -4.64
C LEU A 130 15.94 -4.85 -3.95
N ASP A 131 16.70 -5.25 -2.95
CA ASP A 131 16.37 -6.32 -2.03
C ASP A 131 16.42 -5.83 -0.57
N GLU A 132 16.09 -6.68 0.38
CA GLU A 132 16.00 -6.31 1.79
C GLU A 132 17.36 -6.08 2.46
N SER A 133 18.48 -6.34 1.79
CA SER A 133 19.84 -6.03 2.26
C SER A 133 20.29 -4.62 1.87
N CYS A 134 19.58 -3.99 0.92
CA CYS A 134 19.87 -2.63 0.48
C CYS A 134 19.72 -1.62 1.63
N VAL A 135 20.61 -0.63 1.65
CA VAL A 135 20.59 0.44 2.66
C VAL A 135 19.34 1.28 2.51
N GLN A 136 18.67 1.55 3.62
CA GLN A 136 17.54 2.48 3.65
C GLN A 136 18.05 3.92 3.78
N ALA A 137 17.87 4.72 2.74
CA ALA A 137 18.26 6.14 2.66
C ALA A 137 17.14 6.98 2.01
N PRO A 138 15.98 7.12 2.68
CA PRO A 138 14.81 7.77 2.08
C PRO A 138 15.10 9.23 1.69
N ILE A 139 14.63 9.64 0.51
CA ILE A 139 14.81 10.99 -0.05
C ILE A 139 13.56 11.88 0.09
N ASN A 140 12.52 11.39 0.74
CA ASN A 140 11.28 12.14 1.00
C ASN A 140 10.72 11.81 2.39
N ALA A 141 9.85 12.69 2.91
CA ALA A 141 9.31 12.55 4.26
C ALA A 141 8.36 11.34 4.40
N TYR A 142 7.70 10.90 3.33
CA TYR A 142 6.92 9.67 3.33
C TYR A 142 7.79 8.45 3.60
N GLY A 143 8.85 8.23 2.81
CA GLY A 143 9.79 7.14 3.02
C GLY A 143 10.47 7.19 4.38
N ALA A 144 10.85 8.40 4.84
CA ALA A 144 11.45 8.60 6.16
C ALA A 144 10.47 8.23 7.29
N SER A 145 9.19 8.61 7.18
CA SER A 145 8.17 8.25 8.18
C SER A 145 7.93 6.74 8.26
N LYS A 146 7.89 6.05 7.11
CA LYS A 146 7.74 4.59 7.07
C LYS A 146 8.96 3.88 7.66
N ARG A 147 10.17 4.34 7.36
CA ARG A 147 11.40 3.82 7.98
C ARG A 147 11.38 3.98 9.50
N ALA A 148 10.98 5.15 10.00
CA ALA A 148 10.88 5.39 11.45
C ALA A 148 9.93 4.39 12.13
N ILE A 149 8.82 4.01 11.47
CA ILE A 149 7.89 2.99 12.00
C ILE A 149 8.56 1.61 12.02
N GLU A 150 9.34 1.25 10.99
CA GLU A 150 10.11 0.00 10.99
C GLU A 150 11.11 -0.04 12.16
N ASP A 151 11.77 1.10 12.46
CA ASP A 151 12.69 1.21 13.61
C ASP A 151 11.92 1.03 14.93
N MET A 152 10.76 1.69 15.11
CA MET A 152 9.90 1.48 16.29
C MET A 152 9.49 0.02 16.46
N LEU A 153 9.05 -0.67 15.39
CA LEU A 153 8.66 -2.08 15.48
C LEU A 153 9.81 -2.98 15.94
N ARG A 154 11.05 -2.70 15.52
CA ARG A 154 12.24 -3.43 15.99
C ARG A 154 12.50 -3.20 17.49
N ASP A 155 12.40 -1.94 17.93
CA ASP A 155 12.64 -1.58 19.33
C ASP A 155 11.56 -2.19 20.24
N PHE A 156 10.29 -2.09 19.85
CA PHE A 156 9.17 -2.69 20.59
C PHE A 156 9.23 -4.21 20.63
N SER A 157 9.69 -4.84 19.53
CA SER A 157 9.95 -6.28 19.51
C SER A 157 11.02 -6.70 20.50
N ALA A 158 12.10 -5.94 20.60
CA ALA A 158 13.17 -6.24 21.53
C ALA A 158 12.74 -6.10 23.00
N CYS A 159 11.82 -5.16 23.30
CA CYS A 159 11.42 -4.82 24.66
C CYS A 159 10.14 -5.51 25.14
N TYR A 160 9.17 -5.76 24.23
CA TYR A 160 7.80 -6.14 24.59
C TYR A 160 7.31 -7.42 23.91
N ALA A 161 8.19 -8.21 23.32
CA ALA A 161 7.86 -9.43 22.59
C ALA A 161 6.81 -9.22 21.47
N LEU A 162 6.78 -8.04 20.85
CA LEU A 162 5.95 -7.77 19.69
C LEU A 162 6.55 -8.45 18.46
N ASN A 163 5.82 -9.37 17.84
CA ASN A 163 6.22 -9.99 16.59
C ASN A 163 5.78 -9.13 15.41
N HIS A 164 6.61 -9.03 14.37
CA HIS A 164 6.22 -8.25 13.20
C HIS A 164 6.67 -8.85 11.87
N VAL A 165 5.83 -8.67 10.86
CA VAL A 165 6.21 -8.81 9.45
C VAL A 165 6.06 -7.45 8.78
N ILE A 166 7.10 -7.02 8.08
CA ILE A 166 7.15 -5.75 7.36
C ILE A 166 7.19 -6.07 5.86
N PHE A 167 6.26 -5.46 5.11
CA PHE A 167 6.26 -5.54 3.66
C PHE A 167 6.66 -4.20 3.04
N ARG A 168 7.75 -4.20 2.25
CA ARG A 168 8.17 -3.08 1.42
C ARG A 168 7.75 -3.35 -0.01
N TYR A 169 6.92 -2.49 -0.57
CA TYR A 169 6.41 -2.63 -1.94
C TYR A 169 6.42 -1.29 -2.67
N PHE A 170 6.23 -1.36 -3.97
CA PHE A 170 6.23 -0.22 -4.87
C PHE A 170 4.80 0.20 -5.20
N ASN A 171 4.52 0.37 -6.51
CA ASN A 171 3.23 0.82 -6.96
C ASN A 171 2.20 -0.32 -6.91
N VAL A 172 1.11 -0.09 -6.21
CA VAL A 172 -0.02 -1.02 -6.18
C VAL A 172 -1.02 -0.60 -7.23
N ALA A 173 -1.54 -1.57 -7.98
CA ALA A 173 -2.48 -1.30 -9.06
C ALA A 173 -3.55 -2.40 -9.16
N GLY A 174 -4.54 -2.17 -10.00
CA GLY A 174 -5.65 -3.10 -10.20
C GLY A 174 -6.85 -2.82 -9.32
N ALA A 175 -7.77 -3.73 -9.31
CA ALA A 175 -8.98 -3.70 -8.49
C ALA A 175 -9.44 -5.13 -8.21
N ASP A 176 -10.45 -5.26 -7.37
CA ASP A 176 -11.10 -6.54 -7.13
C ASP A 176 -11.67 -7.12 -8.43
N PRO A 177 -11.30 -8.35 -8.82
CA PRO A 177 -11.79 -8.98 -10.05
C PRO A 177 -13.31 -9.16 -10.10
N GLU A 178 -13.96 -9.21 -8.92
CA GLU A 178 -15.41 -9.30 -8.79
C GLU A 178 -16.08 -7.92 -8.90
N GLY A 179 -15.29 -6.83 -8.96
CA GLY A 179 -15.78 -5.46 -9.13
C GLY A 179 -16.44 -4.86 -7.90
N GLU A 180 -16.21 -5.43 -6.70
CA GLU A 180 -16.83 -4.94 -5.48
C GLU A 180 -16.12 -3.74 -4.85
N ILE A 181 -14.79 -3.68 -4.99
CA ILE A 181 -13.91 -2.64 -4.44
C ILE A 181 -12.77 -2.34 -5.42
N GLY A 182 -12.23 -1.15 -5.34
CA GLY A 182 -11.10 -0.71 -6.17
C GLY A 182 -10.51 0.58 -5.68
N GLU A 183 -9.54 1.10 -6.42
CA GLU A 183 -8.90 2.36 -6.10
C GLU A 183 -9.81 3.54 -6.45
N TRP A 184 -10.00 4.44 -5.49
CA TRP A 184 -10.81 5.65 -5.66
C TRP A 184 -10.39 6.71 -4.65
N HIS A 185 -9.61 7.69 -5.10
CA HIS A 185 -9.17 8.80 -4.27
C HIS A 185 -9.77 10.12 -4.75
N ASP A 186 -9.96 11.05 -3.82
CA ASP A 186 -10.36 12.41 -4.12
C ASP A 186 -9.54 13.38 -3.25
N PRO A 187 -8.59 14.14 -3.83
CA PRO A 187 -8.18 14.09 -5.24
C PRO A 187 -7.39 12.81 -5.59
N GLU A 188 -7.46 12.39 -6.86
CA GLU A 188 -6.68 11.26 -7.36
C GLU A 188 -5.24 11.71 -7.71
N THR A 189 -4.25 10.88 -7.35
CA THR A 189 -2.82 11.18 -7.56
C THR A 189 -2.03 10.05 -8.22
N HIS A 190 -2.60 8.84 -8.29
CA HIS A 190 -1.91 7.67 -8.82
C HIS A 190 -2.02 7.56 -10.35
N LEU A 191 -0.95 7.06 -10.97
CA LEU A 191 -0.76 7.08 -12.42
C LEU A 191 -1.91 6.38 -13.18
N ILE A 192 -2.21 5.13 -12.83
CA ILE A 192 -3.22 4.33 -13.56
C ILE A 192 -4.61 4.93 -13.43
N PRO A 193 -5.15 5.27 -12.24
CA PRO A 193 -6.42 5.96 -12.12
C PRO A 193 -6.50 7.29 -12.88
N LEU A 194 -5.46 8.14 -12.77
CA LEU A 194 -5.40 9.42 -13.50
C LEU A 194 -5.48 9.22 -15.02
N MET A 195 -4.80 8.22 -15.52
CA MET A 195 -4.82 7.84 -16.92
C MET A 195 -6.19 7.34 -17.36
N LEU A 196 -6.84 6.49 -16.57
CA LEU A 196 -8.18 6.00 -16.82
C LEU A 196 -9.23 7.13 -16.79
N GLN A 197 -9.07 8.13 -15.91
CA GLN A 197 -9.88 9.35 -15.91
C GLN A 197 -9.68 10.16 -17.20
N ALA A 198 -8.45 10.26 -17.73
CA ALA A 198 -8.19 10.94 -19.00
C ALA A 198 -8.85 10.19 -20.18
N ILE A 199 -8.76 8.86 -20.21
CA ILE A 199 -9.44 8.02 -21.21
C ILE A 199 -10.97 8.18 -21.17
N GLN A 200 -11.54 8.38 -19.98
CA GLN A 200 -12.97 8.62 -19.78
C GLN A 200 -13.43 10.05 -20.11
N GLY A 201 -12.49 10.97 -20.37
CA GLY A 201 -12.79 12.39 -20.58
C GLY A 201 -13.13 13.16 -19.29
N LYS A 202 -12.96 12.54 -18.10
CA LYS A 202 -13.12 13.19 -16.79
C LYS A 202 -11.96 14.16 -16.49
N ARG A 203 -10.87 14.02 -17.22
CA ARG A 203 -9.65 14.83 -17.18
C ARG A 203 -9.22 15.12 -18.62
N ALA A 204 -8.70 16.33 -18.87
CA ALA A 204 -8.29 16.73 -20.22
C ALA A 204 -7.14 15.86 -20.78
N ALA A 205 -6.11 15.61 -19.95
CA ALA A 205 -4.98 14.77 -20.29
C ALA A 205 -4.27 14.27 -19.02
N LEU A 206 -3.49 13.20 -19.15
CA LEU A 206 -2.49 12.78 -18.19
C LEU A 206 -1.23 13.63 -18.35
N THR A 207 -0.66 14.14 -17.27
CA THR A 207 0.66 14.78 -17.29
C THR A 207 1.76 13.75 -17.06
N VAL A 208 2.66 13.59 -18.03
CA VAL A 208 3.89 12.77 -17.91
C VAL A 208 4.96 13.62 -17.24
N HIS A 209 5.29 13.33 -15.99
CA HIS A 209 6.23 14.12 -15.20
C HIS A 209 7.69 13.68 -15.44
N GLY A 210 8.42 14.50 -16.21
CA GLY A 210 9.80 14.24 -16.62
C GLY A 210 9.89 13.31 -17.83
N THR A 211 10.58 13.78 -18.85
CA THR A 211 10.85 13.06 -20.10
C THR A 211 12.34 12.99 -20.41
N ASP A 212 13.16 13.32 -19.40
CA ASP A 212 14.61 13.44 -19.47
C ASP A 212 15.36 12.56 -18.45
N TYR A 213 14.67 11.55 -17.88
CA TYR A 213 15.33 10.57 -17.00
C TYR A 213 16.32 9.71 -17.79
N ALA A 214 17.35 9.21 -17.11
CA ALA A 214 18.34 8.28 -17.69
C ALA A 214 17.74 6.87 -17.86
N THR A 215 16.69 6.76 -18.68
CA THR A 215 15.94 5.54 -18.99
C THR A 215 15.75 5.42 -20.51
N PRO A 216 15.39 4.26 -21.06
CA PRO A 216 15.28 4.06 -22.50
C PRO A 216 14.32 5.04 -23.22
N ASP A 217 13.26 5.48 -22.58
CA ASP A 217 12.25 6.38 -23.17
C ASP A 217 12.15 7.74 -22.46
N GLY A 218 13.06 8.01 -21.53
CA GLY A 218 13.15 9.26 -20.78
C GLY A 218 12.18 9.39 -19.63
N THR A 219 11.29 8.41 -19.39
CA THR A 219 10.34 8.46 -18.27
C THR A 219 10.75 7.55 -17.12
N CYS A 220 10.33 7.85 -15.89
CA CYS A 220 10.72 7.05 -14.71
C CYS A 220 10.16 5.62 -14.78
N ILE A 221 10.90 4.67 -14.18
CA ILE A 221 10.55 3.25 -14.16
C ILE A 221 10.06 2.85 -12.76
N ARG A 222 8.95 2.11 -12.70
CA ARG A 222 8.36 1.60 -11.46
C ARG A 222 7.99 0.13 -11.61
N ASP A 223 8.12 -0.61 -10.52
CA ASP A 223 7.55 -1.94 -10.40
C ASP A 223 6.09 -1.84 -9.93
N TYR A 224 5.24 -2.71 -10.44
CA TYR A 224 3.81 -2.72 -10.12
C TYR A 224 3.39 -4.09 -9.61
N VAL A 225 2.59 -4.07 -8.54
CA VAL A 225 2.02 -5.28 -7.93
C VAL A 225 0.50 -5.15 -7.91
N HIS A 226 -0.20 -6.20 -8.30
CA HIS A 226 -1.66 -6.23 -8.22
C HIS A 226 -2.11 -6.23 -6.76
N VAL A 227 -3.12 -5.42 -6.42
CA VAL A 227 -3.62 -5.27 -5.05
C VAL A 227 -4.02 -6.61 -4.42
N CYS A 228 -4.60 -7.54 -5.18
CA CYS A 228 -4.94 -8.88 -4.69
C CYS A 228 -3.70 -9.70 -4.34
N ASP A 229 -2.67 -9.69 -5.18
CA ASP A 229 -1.41 -10.41 -4.89
C ASP A 229 -0.69 -9.79 -3.67
N LEU A 230 -0.78 -8.47 -3.52
CA LEU A 230 -0.24 -7.77 -2.37
C LEU A 230 -0.92 -8.19 -1.06
N VAL A 231 -2.26 -8.21 -1.03
CA VAL A 231 -2.97 -8.59 0.19
C VAL A 231 -2.84 -10.09 0.49
N ASP A 232 -2.67 -10.94 -0.53
CA ASP A 232 -2.32 -12.34 -0.33
C ASP A 232 -0.99 -12.48 0.42
N ALA A 233 0.02 -11.65 0.11
CA ALA A 233 1.27 -11.61 0.90
C ALA A 233 1.02 -11.20 2.36
N HIS A 234 0.11 -10.24 2.63
CA HIS A 234 -0.22 -9.85 4.00
C HIS A 234 -0.90 -11.00 4.78
N ILE A 235 -1.75 -11.78 4.12
CA ILE A 235 -2.32 -13.01 4.73
C ILE A 235 -1.25 -14.05 5.00
N LEU A 236 -0.28 -14.23 4.11
CA LEU A 236 0.86 -15.11 4.33
C LEU A 236 1.75 -14.62 5.48
N GLY A 237 1.96 -13.30 5.59
CA GLY A 237 2.69 -12.69 6.70
C GLY A 237 1.99 -12.89 8.05
N LEU A 238 0.66 -12.79 8.09
CA LEU A 238 -0.12 -13.12 9.29
C LEU A 238 0.08 -14.57 9.68
N LYS A 239 -0.05 -15.51 8.73
CA LYS A 239 0.18 -16.95 8.97
C LYS A 239 1.63 -17.26 9.37
N TRP A 240 2.60 -16.48 8.90
CA TRP A 240 4.00 -16.57 9.33
C TRP A 240 4.14 -16.28 10.82
N LEU A 241 3.47 -15.24 11.32
CA LEU A 241 3.46 -14.88 12.74
C LEU A 241 2.71 -15.93 13.57
N GLU A 242 1.53 -16.36 13.14
CA GLU A 242 0.76 -17.43 13.78
C GLU A 242 1.56 -18.74 13.91
N ALA A 243 2.46 -19.00 12.98
CA ALA A 243 3.36 -20.16 13.02
C ALA A 243 4.61 -19.95 13.91
N GLY A 244 4.74 -18.82 14.59
CA GLY A 244 5.86 -18.50 15.49
C GLY A 244 7.21 -18.36 14.79
N LYS A 245 7.25 -18.00 13.50
CA LYS A 245 8.49 -17.89 12.71
C LYS A 245 9.32 -16.63 13.00
N GLY A 246 8.81 -15.74 13.87
CA GLY A 246 9.49 -14.52 14.29
C GLY A 246 9.44 -13.37 13.29
N ASN A 247 10.22 -12.34 13.59
CA ASN A 247 10.21 -11.07 12.85
C ASN A 247 10.85 -11.21 11.46
N ARG A 248 10.22 -10.61 10.46
CA ARG A 248 10.77 -10.66 9.11
C ARG A 248 10.41 -9.41 8.29
N VAL A 249 11.28 -9.06 7.34
CA VAL A 249 11.06 -8.03 6.33
C VAL A 249 11.06 -8.70 4.97
N PHE A 250 10.09 -8.35 4.12
CA PHE A 250 9.96 -8.84 2.76
C PHE A 250 9.72 -7.69 1.79
N ASN A 251 10.44 -7.69 0.69
CA ASN A 251 10.09 -6.89 -0.46
C ASN A 251 9.01 -7.61 -1.29
N LEU A 252 8.06 -6.85 -1.80
CA LEU A 252 7.03 -7.35 -2.71
C LEU A 252 7.10 -6.55 -4.01
N GLY A 253 7.56 -7.21 -5.06
CA GLY A 253 7.65 -6.66 -6.40
C GLY A 253 7.60 -7.80 -7.41
N THR A 254 7.50 -7.47 -8.68
CA THR A 254 7.52 -8.46 -9.77
C THR A 254 8.93 -8.63 -10.35
N GLY A 255 9.87 -7.75 -9.98
CA GLY A 255 11.19 -7.68 -10.59
C GLY A 255 11.16 -7.12 -12.01
N THR A 256 9.98 -6.73 -12.51
CA THR A 256 9.78 -6.16 -13.84
C THR A 256 9.38 -4.70 -13.70
N GLY A 257 10.28 -3.80 -14.12
CA GLY A 257 9.99 -2.37 -14.12
C GLY A 257 9.28 -1.96 -15.41
N PHE A 258 8.30 -1.06 -15.29
CA PHE A 258 7.64 -0.43 -16.43
C PHE A 258 7.84 1.07 -16.37
N SER A 259 8.20 1.66 -17.52
CA SER A 259 8.23 3.11 -17.68
C SER A 259 6.84 3.69 -17.76
N VAL A 260 6.68 5.00 -17.50
CA VAL A 260 5.37 5.66 -17.64
C VAL A 260 4.81 5.52 -19.05
N ARG A 261 5.67 5.61 -20.09
CA ARG A 261 5.25 5.44 -21.50
C ARG A 261 4.76 4.02 -21.78
N GLN A 262 5.43 2.99 -21.25
CA GLN A 262 4.96 1.61 -21.36
C GLN A 262 3.58 1.41 -20.70
N VAL A 263 3.36 2.00 -19.52
CA VAL A 263 2.04 1.94 -18.87
C VAL A 263 0.97 2.60 -19.71
N ILE A 264 1.28 3.73 -20.37
CA ILE A 264 0.37 4.42 -21.30
C ILE A 264 0.04 3.53 -22.51
N GLU A 265 1.05 2.91 -23.13
CA GLU A 265 0.87 2.02 -24.29
C GLU A 265 -0.01 0.80 -23.95
N HIS A 266 0.29 0.11 -22.84
CA HIS A 266 -0.53 -1.00 -22.36
C HIS A 266 -1.97 -0.58 -22.06
N SER A 267 -2.16 0.62 -21.49
CA SER A 267 -3.50 1.12 -21.23
C SER A 267 -4.29 1.42 -22.49
N ALA A 268 -3.63 1.94 -23.53
CA ALA A 268 -4.28 2.15 -24.82
C ALA A 268 -4.71 0.81 -25.45
N ILE A 269 -3.88 -0.22 -25.33
CA ILE A 269 -4.19 -1.57 -25.83
C ILE A 269 -5.36 -2.18 -25.06
N VAL A 270 -5.28 -2.22 -23.71
CA VAL A 270 -6.29 -2.88 -22.86
C VAL A 270 -7.64 -2.18 -22.94
N THR A 271 -7.67 -0.85 -22.99
CA THR A 271 -8.92 -0.08 -23.05
C THR A 271 -9.47 0.09 -24.48
N ASN A 272 -8.65 -0.23 -25.50
CA ASN A 272 -8.89 0.07 -26.91
C ASN A 272 -9.21 1.56 -27.14
N ARG A 273 -8.51 2.46 -26.42
CA ARG A 273 -8.69 3.91 -26.49
C ARG A 273 -7.34 4.62 -26.36
N ALA A 274 -7.17 5.71 -27.09
CA ALA A 274 -5.99 6.55 -26.93
C ALA A 274 -5.98 7.22 -25.53
N VAL A 275 -4.81 7.34 -24.92
CA VAL A 275 -4.59 8.09 -23.70
C VAL A 275 -4.20 9.53 -24.06
N PRO A 276 -4.99 10.54 -23.74
CA PRO A 276 -4.55 11.94 -23.89
C PRO A 276 -3.42 12.24 -22.91
N VAL A 277 -2.28 12.75 -23.42
CA VAL A 277 -1.09 13.04 -22.61
C VAL A 277 -0.55 14.43 -22.87
N THR A 278 0.09 15.01 -21.84
CA THR A 278 0.92 16.23 -21.94
C THR A 278 2.21 16.01 -21.16
N ASP A 279 3.33 16.51 -21.68
CA ASP A 279 4.60 16.44 -20.95
C ASP A 279 4.69 17.56 -19.92
N GLY A 280 5.28 17.24 -18.74
CA GLY A 280 5.50 18.16 -17.64
C GLY A 280 6.90 18.00 -17.02
N PRO A 281 7.32 18.92 -16.15
CA PRO A 281 8.61 18.82 -15.48
C PRO A 281 8.65 17.62 -14.51
N ARG A 282 9.86 17.18 -14.14
CA ARG A 282 10.05 16.19 -13.09
C ARG A 282 9.41 16.63 -11.78
N ARG A 283 8.82 15.68 -11.06
CA ARG A 283 8.35 15.94 -9.69
C ARG A 283 9.52 15.84 -8.70
N PRO A 284 9.65 16.79 -7.75
CA PRO A 284 10.64 16.65 -6.68
C PRO A 284 10.43 15.37 -5.86
N GLY A 285 11.52 14.65 -5.58
CA GLY A 285 11.47 13.42 -4.78
C GLY A 285 11.15 12.13 -5.57
N ASP A 286 10.97 12.21 -6.89
CA ASP A 286 10.81 11.03 -7.74
C ASP A 286 12.19 10.45 -8.12
N ALA A 287 12.42 9.17 -7.79
CA ALA A 287 13.59 8.41 -8.22
C ALA A 287 13.49 8.02 -9.71
N THR A 288 14.65 7.85 -10.37
CA THR A 288 14.73 7.46 -11.78
C THR A 288 14.13 6.07 -12.02
N ALA A 289 14.50 5.09 -11.21
CA ALA A 289 13.98 3.72 -11.29
C ALA A 289 13.83 3.12 -9.89
N LEU A 290 12.71 2.43 -9.68
CA LEU A 290 12.45 1.66 -8.47
C LEU A 290 11.87 0.30 -8.87
N VAL A 291 12.71 -0.73 -8.82
CA VAL A 291 12.37 -2.13 -9.16
C VAL A 291 12.84 -3.03 -8.03
N SER A 292 12.04 -3.98 -7.62
CA SER A 292 12.34 -4.88 -6.52
C SER A 292 12.38 -6.34 -6.93
N GLY A 293 13.36 -7.06 -6.41
CA GLY A 293 13.27 -8.51 -6.31
C GLY A 293 12.37 -8.94 -5.15
N SER A 294 11.61 -10.00 -5.33
CA SER A 294 10.78 -10.64 -4.29
C SER A 294 11.28 -12.04 -3.89
N THR A 295 12.52 -12.35 -4.23
CA THR A 295 13.13 -13.68 -4.03
C THR A 295 12.96 -14.21 -2.60
N ARG A 296 13.06 -13.33 -1.59
CA ARG A 296 12.86 -13.73 -0.20
C ARG A 296 11.40 -14.09 0.08
N ALA A 297 10.44 -13.28 -0.39
CA ALA A 297 9.02 -13.55 -0.21
C ALA A 297 8.61 -14.85 -0.94
N GLU A 298 9.16 -15.11 -2.11
CA GLU A 298 8.93 -16.34 -2.86
C GLU A 298 9.48 -17.56 -2.10
N ALA A 299 10.73 -17.48 -1.65
CA ALA A 299 11.40 -18.61 -1.01
C ALA A 299 10.88 -18.92 0.40
N GLU A 300 10.61 -17.91 1.23
CA GLU A 300 10.29 -18.10 2.64
C GLU A 300 8.79 -18.07 2.93
N LEU A 301 8.00 -17.19 2.26
CA LEU A 301 6.55 -17.11 2.41
C LEU A 301 5.80 -18.02 1.44
N GLY A 302 6.45 -18.47 0.33
CA GLY A 302 5.77 -19.09 -0.78
C GLY A 302 4.86 -18.14 -1.56
N TRP A 303 5.14 -16.84 -1.47
CA TRP A 303 4.37 -15.84 -2.21
C TRP A 303 4.65 -15.94 -3.71
N SER A 304 3.60 -16.01 -4.50
CA SER A 304 3.69 -16.07 -5.96
C SER A 304 2.59 -15.19 -6.54
N PRO A 305 2.95 -14.01 -7.11
CA PRO A 305 1.97 -13.11 -7.71
C PRO A 305 1.33 -13.77 -8.94
N LYS A 306 0.01 -13.78 -8.98
CA LYS A 306 -0.77 -14.45 -10.05
C LYS A 306 -1.42 -13.46 -11.00
N ARG A 307 -1.61 -12.22 -10.57
CA ARG A 307 -2.32 -11.16 -11.27
C ARG A 307 -1.45 -9.96 -11.62
N SER A 308 -0.21 -9.94 -11.18
CA SER A 308 0.68 -8.79 -11.30
C SER A 308 1.32 -8.65 -12.69
N THR A 309 0.55 -8.91 -13.75
CA THR A 309 0.89 -8.46 -15.10
C THR A 309 0.23 -7.10 -15.35
N LEU A 310 0.92 -6.23 -16.09
CA LEU A 310 0.42 -4.86 -16.33
C LEU A 310 -0.96 -4.86 -16.97
N ASP A 311 -1.20 -5.73 -17.95
CA ASP A 311 -2.48 -5.84 -18.63
C ASP A 311 -3.63 -6.24 -17.70
N VAL A 312 -3.40 -7.20 -16.78
CA VAL A 312 -4.41 -7.64 -15.80
C VAL A 312 -4.71 -6.51 -14.81
N MET A 313 -3.67 -5.83 -14.31
CA MET A 313 -3.84 -4.69 -13.40
C MET A 313 -4.66 -3.58 -14.04
N ILE A 314 -4.34 -3.22 -15.29
CA ILE A 314 -5.08 -2.18 -16.03
C ILE A 314 -6.52 -2.64 -16.34
N ALA A 315 -6.71 -3.89 -16.73
CA ALA A 315 -8.06 -4.41 -17.07
C ALA A 315 -8.98 -4.42 -15.84
N ASP A 316 -8.48 -4.86 -14.67
CA ASP A 316 -9.27 -4.87 -13.45
C ASP A 316 -9.55 -3.44 -12.96
N ALA A 317 -8.56 -2.53 -13.00
CA ALA A 317 -8.76 -1.11 -12.70
C ALA A 317 -9.75 -0.46 -13.68
N TRP A 318 -9.65 -0.74 -14.98
CA TRP A 318 -10.55 -0.21 -15.98
C TRP A 318 -12.00 -0.63 -15.74
N ARG A 319 -12.24 -1.93 -15.45
CA ARG A 319 -13.57 -2.44 -15.10
C ARG A 319 -14.15 -1.71 -13.88
N TRP A 320 -13.33 -1.47 -12.84
CA TRP A 320 -13.73 -0.72 -11.68
C TRP A 320 -14.09 0.73 -12.01
N HIS A 321 -13.25 1.43 -12.77
CA HIS A 321 -13.49 2.83 -13.16
C HIS A 321 -14.67 3.01 -14.14
N GLN A 322 -15.12 1.94 -14.81
CA GLN A 322 -16.35 1.95 -15.60
C GLN A 322 -17.62 1.78 -14.74
N SER A 323 -17.48 1.31 -13.51
CA SER A 323 -18.57 1.27 -12.53
C SER A 323 -18.80 2.67 -11.93
N LYS A 324 -19.79 2.77 -11.04
CA LYS A 324 -20.08 4.03 -10.31
C LYS A 324 -19.06 4.35 -9.23
N GLY A 325 -18.11 3.46 -8.93
CA GLY A 325 -17.17 3.62 -7.82
C GLY A 325 -17.88 3.70 -6.48
N TYR A 326 -17.36 4.55 -5.58
CA TYR A 326 -17.96 4.79 -4.27
C TYR A 326 -18.80 6.08 -4.21
N GLY A 327 -18.92 6.82 -5.31
CA GLY A 327 -19.32 8.24 -5.30
C GLY A 327 -20.69 8.58 -5.85
N GLU A 328 -21.57 7.60 -6.17
CA GLU A 328 -22.93 7.89 -6.66
C GLU A 328 -23.98 6.93 -6.09
#